data_f9e1f12436d388ebfc423907bd1d54b5
#
_entry.id   f9e1f12436d388ebfc423907bd1d54b5
#
_cell.length_a   1.000
_cell.length_b   1.000
_cell.length_c   1.000
_cell.angle_alpha   90.00
_cell.angle_beta   90.00
_cell.angle_gamma   90.00
#
_symmetry.space_group_name_H-M   'P 1'
#
loop_
_entity.id
_entity.type
_entity.pdbx_description
1 polymer ?
#
loop_
_entity_poly.entity_id
_entity_poly.type
_entity_poly.pdbx_seq_one_letter_code
_entity_poly.pdbx_strand_id
1 'polypeptide(L)'
;MNYRNIDDLNHCILQHLSILPRDFDLIVGVPRSGMFPANLLALYLNLPVTDIDSFRNGHIYQTGERGKTFNMNNIHNVLVVDDSIATGKAMKKCRELLKDIEHLYNIQYCVIYAVPLHSHSVDYFFEIVDYPRFFQWNIMNHSILQKTCMDIDGVLCADPTPEENDDGEKYRHFLLNTPPLFIPKVTIGTLVTSRLEKYRPETEAWLQKNHVKYLSLIHIS
;
A
#
# COMPACT_ATOMS: atom_id res chain seq x y z
N MET A 1 -13.68 -11.41 -3.41
CA MET A 1 -12.80 -10.23 -3.43
C MET A 1 -11.79 -10.40 -2.32
N ASN A 2 -10.50 -10.33 -2.64
CA ASN A 2 -9.40 -10.54 -1.70
C ASN A 2 -8.84 -9.19 -1.28
N TYR A 3 -9.24 -8.69 -0.11
CA TYR A 3 -8.72 -7.46 0.46
C TYR A 3 -7.67 -7.78 1.53
N ARG A 4 -6.59 -7.00 1.57
CA ARG A 4 -5.56 -7.06 2.62
C ARG A 4 -5.31 -5.67 3.16
N ASN A 5 -5.41 -5.53 4.47
CA ASN A 5 -5.07 -4.31 5.19
C ASN A 5 -3.63 -4.37 5.76
N ILE A 6 -3.24 -3.36 6.51
CA ILE A 6 -1.90 -3.26 7.10
C ILE A 6 -1.69 -4.35 8.17
N ASP A 7 -2.71 -4.66 8.95
CA ASP A 7 -2.64 -5.71 9.98
C ASP A 7 -2.49 -7.09 9.35
N ASP A 8 -3.22 -7.36 8.24
CA ASP A 8 -3.06 -8.60 7.46
C ASP A 8 -1.64 -8.75 6.93
N LEU A 9 -1.04 -7.65 6.41
CA LEU A 9 0.33 -7.65 5.91
C LEU A 9 1.32 -8.00 7.03
N ASN A 10 1.20 -7.32 8.16
CA ASN A 10 2.06 -7.55 9.31
C ASN A 10 1.92 -8.99 9.85
N HIS A 11 0.69 -9.47 9.97
CA HIS A 11 0.41 -10.83 10.42
C HIS A 11 0.99 -11.88 9.45
N CYS A 12 0.79 -11.70 8.15
CA CYS A 12 1.35 -12.55 7.11
C CYS A 12 2.89 -12.62 7.20
N ILE A 13 3.57 -11.48 7.40
CA ILE A 13 5.02 -11.45 7.58
C ILE A 13 5.44 -12.27 8.79
N LEU A 14 4.82 -12.04 9.95
CA LEU A 14 5.17 -12.74 11.19
C LEU A 14 4.96 -14.26 11.10
N GLN A 15 3.88 -14.71 10.45
CA GLN A 15 3.60 -16.13 10.27
C GLN A 15 4.62 -16.83 9.35
N HIS A 16 5.17 -16.11 8.37
CA HIS A 16 6.02 -16.70 7.34
C HIS A 16 7.50 -16.32 7.46
N LEU A 17 7.87 -15.56 8.51
CA LEU A 17 9.25 -15.10 8.70
C LEU A 17 10.27 -16.26 8.73
N SER A 18 9.85 -17.42 9.23
CA SER A 18 10.68 -18.62 9.37
C SER A 18 11.04 -19.30 8.04
N ILE A 19 10.39 -18.97 6.94
CA ILE A 19 10.75 -19.53 5.61
C ILE A 19 11.96 -18.83 5.00
N LEU A 20 12.30 -17.64 5.50
CA LEU A 20 13.47 -16.91 5.04
C LEU A 20 14.73 -17.47 5.71
N PRO A 21 15.81 -17.68 4.96
CA PRO A 21 17.15 -17.90 5.52
C PRO A 21 17.54 -16.80 6.50
N ARG A 22 18.37 -17.15 7.48
CA ARG A 22 18.81 -16.20 8.52
C ARG A 22 20.15 -15.52 8.21
N ASP A 23 20.70 -15.80 7.06
CA ASP A 23 22.01 -15.33 6.59
C ASP A 23 21.94 -14.12 5.65
N PHE A 24 20.76 -13.48 5.53
CA PHE A 24 20.65 -12.20 4.87
C PHE A 24 21.37 -11.10 5.64
N ASP A 25 22.06 -10.24 4.90
CA ASP A 25 22.83 -9.11 5.44
C ASP A 25 22.12 -7.77 5.19
N LEU A 26 21.26 -7.69 4.16
CA LEU A 26 20.59 -6.46 3.74
C LEU A 26 19.21 -6.74 3.18
N ILE A 27 18.25 -5.88 3.53
CA ILE A 27 16.94 -5.82 2.88
C ILE A 27 16.91 -4.65 1.90
N VAL A 28 16.46 -4.90 0.67
CA VAL A 28 16.30 -3.89 -0.38
C VAL A 28 14.83 -3.79 -0.79
N GLY A 29 14.18 -2.68 -0.47
CA GLY A 29 12.78 -2.46 -0.81
C GLY A 29 12.60 -1.96 -2.24
N VAL A 30 11.57 -2.46 -2.91
CA VAL A 30 11.16 -1.95 -4.22
C VAL A 30 10.22 -0.75 -4.04
N PRO A 31 10.62 0.47 -4.43
CA PRO A 31 9.72 1.61 -4.35
C PRO A 31 8.49 1.42 -5.26
N ARG A 32 7.36 1.89 -4.83
CA ARG A 32 6.98 2.61 -3.62
C ARG A 32 6.51 1.66 -2.52
N SER A 33 5.54 0.77 -2.83
CA SER A 33 4.84 -0.07 -1.85
C SER A 33 5.72 -1.16 -1.23
N GLY A 34 6.69 -1.69 -1.96
CA GLY A 34 7.63 -2.68 -1.43
C GLY A 34 8.54 -2.17 -0.30
N MET A 35 8.72 -0.85 -0.18
CA MET A 35 9.41 -0.26 0.97
C MET A 35 8.71 -0.53 2.29
N PHE A 36 7.40 -0.71 2.28
CA PHE A 36 6.64 -0.96 3.50
C PHE A 36 6.97 -2.33 4.12
N PRO A 37 6.76 -3.48 3.43
CA PRO A 37 7.17 -4.77 3.96
C PRO A 37 8.70 -4.88 4.14
N ALA A 38 9.51 -4.22 3.32
CA ALA A 38 10.96 -4.23 3.48
C ALA A 38 11.39 -3.64 4.84
N ASN A 39 10.78 -2.53 5.26
CA ASN A 39 11.06 -1.94 6.58
C ASN A 39 10.60 -2.86 7.73
N LEU A 40 9.42 -3.51 7.61
CA LEU A 40 8.96 -4.45 8.62
C LEU A 40 9.92 -5.65 8.75
N LEU A 41 10.31 -6.24 7.63
CA LEU A 41 11.28 -7.35 7.62
C LEU A 41 12.63 -6.93 8.19
N ALA A 42 13.13 -5.76 7.82
CA ALA A 42 14.39 -5.23 8.35
C ALA A 42 14.35 -5.08 9.87
N LEU A 43 13.23 -4.59 10.43
CA LEU A 43 13.05 -4.46 11.88
C LEU A 43 12.98 -5.84 12.56
N TYR A 44 12.21 -6.79 12.02
CA TYR A 44 12.06 -8.12 12.62
C TYR A 44 13.33 -8.95 12.54
N LEU A 45 14.10 -8.81 11.46
CA LEU A 45 15.36 -9.53 11.27
C LEU A 45 16.57 -8.78 11.83
N ASN A 46 16.38 -7.54 12.30
CA ASN A 46 17.43 -6.62 12.75
C ASN A 46 18.52 -6.42 11.69
N LEU A 47 18.09 -6.18 10.45
CA LEU A 47 18.97 -5.96 9.29
C LEU A 47 18.89 -4.50 8.81
N PRO A 48 19.93 -3.99 8.14
CA PRO A 48 19.87 -2.72 7.45
C PRO A 48 18.87 -2.78 6.29
N VAL A 49 18.34 -1.62 5.90
CA VAL A 49 17.41 -1.49 4.77
C VAL A 49 17.82 -0.36 3.85
N THR A 50 17.52 -0.51 2.58
CA THR A 50 17.65 0.55 1.58
C THR A 50 16.63 0.33 0.46
N ASP A 51 16.52 1.25 -0.49
CA ASP A 51 15.77 1.05 -1.73
C ASP A 51 16.68 0.57 -2.87
N ILE A 52 16.07 0.16 -3.97
CA ILE A 52 16.79 -0.45 -5.10
C ILE A 52 17.75 0.51 -5.80
N ASP A 53 17.38 1.79 -5.92
CA ASP A 53 18.23 2.79 -6.58
C ASP A 53 19.42 3.17 -5.67
N SER A 54 19.17 3.33 -4.38
CA SER A 54 20.18 3.57 -3.36
C SER A 54 21.17 2.40 -3.28
N PHE A 55 20.68 1.15 -3.25
CA PHE A 55 21.52 -0.05 -3.25
C PHE A 55 22.45 -0.10 -4.45
N ARG A 56 21.93 0.12 -5.65
CA ARG A 56 22.70 0.16 -6.89
C ARG A 56 23.85 1.18 -6.84
N ASN A 57 23.62 2.31 -6.15
CA ASN A 57 24.60 3.38 -5.99
C ASN A 57 25.51 3.18 -4.74
N GLY A 58 25.48 2.01 -4.10
CA GLY A 58 26.30 1.70 -2.93
C GLY A 58 25.87 2.45 -1.66
N HIS A 59 24.62 2.85 -1.56
CA HIS A 59 24.10 3.60 -0.41
C HIS A 59 23.10 2.76 0.41
N ILE A 60 23.32 2.71 1.73
CA ILE A 60 22.43 2.06 2.70
C ILE A 60 21.95 3.11 3.70
N TYR A 61 20.69 3.02 4.13
CA TYR A 61 20.17 3.93 5.15
C TYR A 61 20.83 3.66 6.51
N GLN A 62 20.98 4.73 7.28
CA GLN A 62 21.52 4.60 8.63
C GLN A 62 20.57 3.75 9.51
N THR A 63 21.17 2.89 10.30
CA THR A 63 20.45 1.91 11.12
C THR A 63 20.27 2.36 12.58
N GLY A 64 20.62 3.61 12.90
CA GLY A 64 20.56 4.15 14.25
C GLY A 64 21.59 3.47 15.19
N GLU A 65 21.37 3.58 16.50
CA GLU A 65 22.29 3.06 17.51
C GLU A 65 22.42 1.53 17.50
N ARG A 66 21.37 0.81 17.11
CA ARG A 66 21.36 -0.66 17.06
C ARG A 66 22.15 -1.24 15.89
N GLY A 67 22.36 -0.45 14.85
CA GLY A 67 23.00 -0.89 13.62
C GLY A 67 24.45 -0.43 13.43
N LYS A 68 25.14 0.04 14.46
CA LYS A 68 26.52 0.54 14.39
C LYS A 68 27.55 -0.47 13.86
N THR A 69 27.20 -1.74 13.80
CA THR A 69 28.09 -2.83 13.34
C THR A 69 27.98 -3.15 11.85
N PHE A 70 27.05 -2.52 11.10
CA PHE A 70 26.89 -2.81 9.69
C PHE A 70 27.94 -2.08 8.84
N ASN A 71 28.70 -2.87 8.08
CA ASN A 71 29.69 -2.39 7.12
C ASN A 71 29.34 -2.93 5.73
N MET A 72 29.31 -2.05 4.71
CA MET A 72 29.05 -2.43 3.31
C MET A 72 29.94 -3.58 2.83
N ASN A 73 31.19 -3.65 3.29
CA ASN A 73 32.13 -4.69 2.91
C ASN A 73 31.75 -6.10 3.41
N ASN A 74 30.79 -6.19 4.34
CA ASN A 74 30.34 -7.46 4.90
C ASN A 74 28.99 -7.92 4.33
N ILE A 75 28.45 -7.22 3.33
CA ILE A 75 27.19 -7.58 2.69
C ILE A 75 27.47 -8.56 1.56
N HIS A 76 26.89 -9.74 1.66
CA HIS A 76 26.96 -10.79 0.66
C HIS A 76 25.57 -11.26 0.23
N ASN A 77 24.66 -11.46 1.18
CA ASN A 77 23.32 -11.98 0.93
C ASN A 77 22.28 -10.85 1.01
N VAL A 78 21.60 -10.58 -0.09
CA VAL A 78 20.68 -9.45 -0.23
C VAL A 78 19.28 -9.97 -0.57
N LEU A 79 18.28 -9.53 0.19
CA LEU A 79 16.88 -9.81 -0.08
C LEU A 79 16.17 -8.59 -0.66
N VAL A 80 15.79 -8.67 -1.93
CA VAL A 80 14.96 -7.66 -2.60
C VAL A 80 13.49 -7.96 -2.33
N VAL A 81 12.75 -6.98 -1.78
CA VAL A 81 11.40 -7.16 -1.27
C VAL A 81 10.41 -6.23 -1.97
N ASP A 82 9.30 -6.79 -2.47
CA ASP A 82 8.13 -6.04 -2.91
C ASP A 82 6.88 -6.48 -2.13
N ASP A 83 5.83 -5.64 -2.10
CA ASP A 83 4.59 -5.96 -1.42
C ASP A 83 3.83 -7.08 -2.16
N SER A 84 3.84 -7.06 -3.48
CA SER A 84 3.12 -8.05 -4.25
C SER A 84 3.59 -8.20 -5.69
N ILE A 85 3.40 -9.38 -6.26
CA ILE A 85 3.63 -9.63 -7.68
C ILE A 85 2.30 -9.90 -8.40
N ALA A 86 2.05 -9.17 -9.50
CA ALA A 86 0.87 -9.31 -10.34
C ALA A 86 1.23 -9.84 -11.75
N THR A 87 2.07 -9.12 -12.47
CA THR A 87 2.48 -9.44 -13.86
C THR A 87 3.97 -9.75 -13.97
N GLY A 88 4.70 -9.68 -12.88
CA GLY A 88 6.16 -9.84 -12.86
C GLY A 88 6.97 -8.69 -13.48
N LYS A 89 6.31 -7.68 -14.08
CA LYS A 89 7.02 -6.57 -14.76
C LYS A 89 7.92 -5.76 -13.82
N ALA A 90 7.44 -5.44 -12.61
CA ALA A 90 8.22 -4.70 -11.62
C ALA A 90 9.47 -5.50 -11.21
N MET A 91 9.30 -6.77 -10.89
CA MET A 91 10.40 -7.66 -10.50
C MET A 91 11.42 -7.86 -11.63
N LYS A 92 10.95 -8.01 -12.88
CA LYS A 92 11.83 -8.06 -14.06
C LYS A 92 12.66 -6.78 -14.18
N LYS A 93 12.03 -5.61 -14.02
CA LYS A 93 12.74 -4.31 -14.03
C LYS A 93 13.77 -4.23 -12.91
N CYS A 94 13.46 -4.73 -11.71
CA CYS A 94 14.42 -4.78 -10.60
C CYS A 94 15.65 -5.62 -10.94
N ARG A 95 15.46 -6.81 -11.52
CA ARG A 95 16.56 -7.66 -11.96
C ARG A 95 17.42 -6.96 -13.03
N GLU A 96 16.80 -6.27 -13.98
CA GLU A 96 17.51 -5.51 -15.02
C GLU A 96 18.33 -4.36 -14.41
N LEU A 97 17.79 -3.65 -13.41
CA LEU A 97 18.49 -2.56 -12.72
C LEU A 97 19.71 -3.02 -11.92
N LEU A 98 19.66 -4.23 -11.35
CA LEU A 98 20.72 -4.79 -10.53
C LEU A 98 21.73 -5.63 -11.30
N LYS A 99 21.53 -5.85 -12.59
CA LYS A 99 22.37 -6.71 -13.44
C LYS A 99 23.84 -6.37 -13.39
N ASP A 100 24.17 -5.08 -13.30
CA ASP A 100 25.56 -4.61 -13.29
C ASP A 100 26.30 -4.98 -12.01
N ILE A 101 25.58 -5.21 -10.91
CA ILE A 101 26.15 -5.49 -9.58
C ILE A 101 25.79 -6.89 -9.06
N GLU A 102 24.97 -7.66 -9.77
CA GLU A 102 24.54 -8.99 -9.33
C GLU A 102 25.70 -9.97 -9.09
N HIS A 103 26.83 -9.76 -9.76
CA HIS A 103 28.03 -10.57 -9.58
C HIS A 103 28.77 -10.33 -8.25
N LEU A 104 28.43 -9.25 -7.54
CA LEU A 104 29.05 -8.87 -6.24
C LEU A 104 28.28 -9.44 -5.05
N TYR A 105 27.02 -9.81 -5.24
CA TYR A 105 26.08 -10.19 -4.18
C TYR A 105 25.28 -11.44 -4.55
N ASN A 106 24.90 -12.22 -3.55
CA ASN A 106 23.88 -13.24 -3.68
C ASN A 106 22.51 -12.58 -3.49
N ILE A 107 21.85 -12.20 -4.60
CA ILE A 107 20.58 -11.47 -4.57
C ILE A 107 19.41 -12.44 -4.72
N GLN A 108 18.51 -12.44 -3.73
CA GLN A 108 17.27 -13.20 -3.76
C GLN A 108 16.07 -12.25 -3.70
N TYR A 109 14.93 -12.70 -4.22
CA TYR A 109 13.74 -11.88 -4.42
C TYR A 109 12.56 -12.44 -3.64
N CYS A 110 11.89 -11.57 -2.90
CA CYS A 110 10.73 -11.91 -2.07
C CYS A 110 9.55 -11.00 -2.37
N VAL A 111 8.35 -11.55 -2.35
CA VAL A 111 7.11 -10.77 -2.30
C VAL A 111 6.25 -11.30 -1.15
N ILE A 112 5.47 -10.40 -0.53
CA ILE A 112 4.54 -10.85 0.51
C ILE A 112 3.36 -11.56 -0.15
N TYR A 113 2.78 -10.98 -1.19
CA TYR A 113 1.62 -11.54 -1.87
C TYR A 113 1.92 -11.88 -3.34
N ALA A 114 1.68 -13.12 -3.72
CA ALA A 114 1.82 -13.55 -5.10
C ALA A 114 0.47 -13.95 -5.72
N VAL A 115 0.34 -13.81 -7.04
CA VAL A 115 -0.69 -14.54 -7.80
C VAL A 115 -0.16 -15.91 -8.18
N PRO A 116 -1.03 -16.94 -8.33
CA PRO A 116 -0.57 -18.30 -8.66
C PRO A 116 0.36 -18.36 -9.88
N LEU A 117 0.02 -17.61 -10.93
CA LEU A 117 0.76 -17.62 -12.20
C LEU A 117 2.20 -17.10 -12.09
N HIS A 118 2.50 -16.23 -11.12
CA HIS A 118 3.80 -15.56 -10.99
C HIS A 118 4.52 -15.85 -9.68
N SER A 119 4.04 -16.79 -8.87
CA SER A 119 4.70 -17.20 -7.62
C SER A 119 6.12 -17.73 -7.83
N HIS A 120 6.36 -18.44 -8.92
CA HIS A 120 7.68 -18.99 -9.28
C HIS A 120 8.62 -17.97 -9.96
N SER A 121 8.21 -16.73 -10.08
CA SER A 121 9.08 -15.66 -10.62
C SER A 121 9.96 -15.01 -9.54
N VAL A 122 9.82 -15.43 -8.28
CA VAL A 122 10.58 -14.97 -7.11
C VAL A 122 11.09 -16.17 -6.32
N ASP A 123 12.09 -15.95 -5.47
CA ASP A 123 12.68 -17.00 -4.65
C ASP A 123 11.79 -17.31 -3.43
N TYR A 124 11.12 -16.29 -2.89
CA TYR A 124 10.19 -16.41 -1.75
C TYR A 124 8.91 -15.65 -2.00
N PHE A 125 7.80 -16.21 -1.58
CA PHE A 125 6.53 -15.53 -1.40
C PHE A 125 5.85 -16.06 -0.13
N PHE A 126 5.03 -15.22 0.51
CA PHE A 126 4.42 -15.61 1.78
C PHE A 126 3.00 -16.14 1.60
N GLU A 127 2.17 -15.46 0.82
CA GLU A 127 0.78 -15.85 0.63
C GLU A 127 0.38 -15.75 -0.86
N ILE A 128 -0.42 -16.70 -1.31
CA ILE A 128 -1.08 -16.62 -2.63
C ILE A 128 -2.40 -15.84 -2.46
N VAL A 129 -2.50 -14.72 -3.16
CA VAL A 129 -3.71 -13.88 -3.21
C VAL A 129 -4.13 -13.67 -4.66
N ASP A 130 -5.15 -14.40 -5.07
CA ASP A 130 -5.66 -14.36 -6.44
C ASP A 130 -6.59 -13.17 -6.71
N TYR A 131 -6.87 -12.91 -7.96
CA TYR A 131 -7.80 -11.86 -8.40
C TYR A 131 -9.27 -12.18 -8.08
N PRO A 132 -10.12 -11.14 -7.87
CA PRO A 132 -9.79 -9.73 -7.72
C PRO A 132 -9.20 -9.43 -6.33
N ARG A 133 -8.07 -8.73 -6.30
CA ARG A 133 -7.35 -8.42 -5.07
C ARG A 133 -7.10 -6.92 -4.91
N PHE A 134 -7.18 -6.42 -3.68
CA PHE A 134 -6.99 -5.02 -3.32
C PHE A 134 -6.18 -4.90 -2.04
N PHE A 135 -5.29 -3.91 -2.03
CA PHE A 135 -4.42 -3.62 -0.89
C PHE A 135 -4.74 -2.23 -0.34
N GLN A 136 -4.95 -2.12 0.97
CA GLN A 136 -5.31 -0.87 1.66
C GLN A 136 -4.38 0.29 1.27
N TRP A 137 -3.08 0.04 1.21
CA TRP A 137 -2.06 1.05 0.92
C TRP A 137 -2.03 1.54 -0.54
N ASN A 138 -2.74 0.88 -1.43
CA ASN A 138 -2.75 1.20 -2.86
C ASN A 138 -4.14 1.55 -3.41
N ILE A 139 -5.23 1.05 -2.80
CA ILE A 139 -6.58 1.08 -3.39
C ILE A 139 -7.03 2.50 -3.72
N MET A 140 -6.81 3.46 -2.81
CA MET A 140 -7.29 4.84 -2.96
C MET A 140 -6.58 5.63 -4.08
N ASN A 141 -5.49 5.08 -4.64
CA ASN A 141 -4.77 5.66 -5.78
C ASN A 141 -4.84 4.77 -7.03
N HIS A 142 -5.65 3.71 -7.00
CA HIS A 142 -5.72 2.74 -8.09
C HIS A 142 -6.72 3.18 -9.15
N SER A 143 -6.37 3.07 -10.44
CA SER A 143 -7.24 3.43 -11.57
C SER A 143 -8.58 2.67 -11.62
N ILE A 144 -8.69 1.53 -10.92
CA ILE A 144 -9.92 0.76 -10.79
C ILE A 144 -11.06 1.59 -10.17
N LEU A 145 -10.75 2.62 -9.36
CA LEU A 145 -11.77 3.48 -8.75
C LEU A 145 -12.70 4.13 -9.76
N GLN A 146 -12.24 4.33 -11.02
CA GLN A 146 -13.10 4.81 -12.10
C GLN A 146 -14.24 3.85 -12.47
N LYS A 147 -14.14 2.58 -12.05
CA LYS A 147 -15.12 1.53 -12.36
C LYS A 147 -15.78 0.97 -11.11
N THR A 148 -15.70 1.68 -9.98
CA THR A 148 -16.26 1.25 -8.70
C THR A 148 -17.31 2.20 -8.20
N CYS A 149 -18.17 1.70 -7.32
CA CYS A 149 -19.00 2.50 -6.43
C CYS A 149 -18.23 2.72 -5.13
N MET A 150 -18.29 3.93 -4.56
CA MET A 150 -17.65 4.32 -3.32
C MET A 150 -18.61 5.12 -2.46
N ASP A 151 -18.65 4.82 -1.17
CA ASP A 151 -19.42 5.59 -0.20
C ASP A 151 -18.71 6.91 0.15
N ILE A 152 -19.43 7.84 0.73
CA ILE A 152 -18.92 9.14 1.18
C ILE A 152 -18.63 9.08 2.67
N ASP A 153 -19.64 8.80 3.49
CA ASP A 153 -19.54 8.76 4.95
C ASP A 153 -18.77 7.50 5.38
N GLY A 154 -17.89 7.64 6.35
CA GLY A 154 -16.97 6.58 6.79
C GLY A 154 -15.82 6.26 5.81
N VAL A 155 -15.80 6.83 4.59
CA VAL A 155 -14.79 6.57 3.55
C VAL A 155 -14.05 7.85 3.13
N LEU A 156 -14.75 8.83 2.58
CA LEU A 156 -14.17 10.11 2.18
C LEU A 156 -14.17 11.13 3.32
N CYS A 157 -15.13 11.05 4.22
CA CYS A 157 -15.22 11.79 5.47
C CYS A 157 -15.65 10.87 6.62
N ALA A 158 -15.59 11.37 7.85
CA ALA A 158 -16.13 10.65 9.01
C ALA A 158 -17.66 10.51 8.92
N ASP A 159 -18.20 9.52 9.63
CA ASP A 159 -19.64 9.43 9.87
C ASP A 159 -20.10 10.56 10.80
N PRO A 160 -21.35 11.07 10.66
CA PRO A 160 -21.89 12.02 11.62
C PRO A 160 -22.09 11.35 12.98
N THR A 161 -21.86 12.12 14.05
CA THR A 161 -22.25 11.68 15.40
C THR A 161 -23.77 11.66 15.55
N PRO A 162 -24.33 10.95 16.55
CA PRO A 162 -25.77 11.00 16.82
C PRO A 162 -26.30 12.43 17.03
N GLU A 163 -25.49 13.31 17.64
CA GLU A 163 -25.86 14.71 17.89
C GLU A 163 -25.86 15.56 16.61
N GLU A 164 -25.02 15.24 15.65
CA GLU A 164 -24.95 15.90 14.33
C GLU A 164 -26.03 15.40 13.37
N ASN A 165 -26.50 14.16 13.57
CA ASN A 165 -27.50 13.52 12.69
C ASN A 165 -28.94 13.85 13.11
N ASP A 166 -29.25 15.14 13.26
CA ASP A 166 -30.56 15.64 13.71
C ASP A 166 -31.58 15.83 12.57
N ASP A 167 -31.20 15.44 11.34
CA ASP A 167 -31.96 15.69 10.10
C ASP A 167 -32.33 17.18 9.88
N GLY A 168 -31.55 18.10 10.49
CA GLY A 168 -31.78 19.54 10.49
C GLY A 168 -30.52 20.37 10.25
N GLU A 169 -30.36 21.45 11.03
CA GLU A 169 -29.27 22.41 10.85
C GLU A 169 -27.91 21.84 11.24
N LYS A 170 -27.85 21.02 12.28
CA LYS A 170 -26.58 20.40 12.71
C LYS A 170 -26.07 19.45 11.64
N TYR A 171 -26.98 18.65 11.05
CA TYR A 171 -26.60 17.75 9.97
C TYR A 171 -26.14 18.51 8.73
N ARG A 172 -26.81 19.61 8.33
CA ARG A 172 -26.34 20.48 7.24
C ARG A 172 -24.96 21.06 7.52
N HIS A 173 -24.74 21.52 8.75
CA HIS A 173 -23.44 22.02 9.16
C HIS A 173 -22.36 20.94 9.06
N PHE A 174 -22.63 19.72 9.53
CA PHE A 174 -21.74 18.58 9.38
C PHE A 174 -21.41 18.31 7.91
N LEU A 175 -22.44 18.20 7.05
CA LEU A 175 -22.26 17.90 5.62
C LEU A 175 -21.35 18.91 4.91
N LEU A 176 -21.40 20.19 5.27
CA LEU A 176 -20.61 21.25 4.65
C LEU A 176 -19.18 21.33 5.23
N ASN A 177 -18.96 20.90 6.47
CA ASN A 177 -17.75 21.23 7.22
C ASN A 177 -16.95 20.03 7.74
N THR A 178 -17.50 18.81 7.64
CA THR A 178 -16.77 17.62 8.07
C THR A 178 -15.39 17.53 7.37
N PRO A 179 -14.30 17.28 8.11
CA PRO A 179 -12.99 17.16 7.51
C PRO A 179 -12.90 15.90 6.64
N PRO A 180 -12.17 15.95 5.52
CA PRO A 180 -11.93 14.77 4.70
C PRO A 180 -11.02 13.78 5.44
N LEU A 181 -11.29 12.48 5.30
CA LEU A 181 -10.41 11.40 5.75
C LEU A 181 -9.35 11.12 4.67
N PHE A 182 -9.79 10.68 3.49
CA PHE A 182 -8.90 10.41 2.38
C PHE A 182 -9.56 10.74 1.05
N ILE A 183 -8.99 11.66 0.30
CA ILE A 183 -9.47 12.04 -1.03
C ILE A 183 -8.57 11.42 -2.09
N PRO A 184 -9.09 10.50 -2.93
CA PRO A 184 -8.34 9.93 -4.04
C PRO A 184 -7.92 11.00 -5.05
N LYS A 185 -6.71 10.87 -5.59
CA LYS A 185 -6.26 11.74 -6.71
C LYS A 185 -6.85 11.32 -8.05
N VAL A 186 -7.31 10.09 -8.16
CA VAL A 186 -7.95 9.52 -9.35
C VAL A 186 -9.45 9.78 -9.32
N THR A 187 -10.08 9.78 -10.49
CA THR A 187 -11.54 9.93 -10.61
C THR A 187 -12.24 8.69 -10.10
N ILE A 188 -13.25 8.86 -9.26
CA ILE A 188 -14.15 7.81 -8.77
C ILE A 188 -15.25 7.59 -9.81
N GLY A 189 -15.64 6.34 -10.09
CA GLY A 189 -16.71 6.04 -11.03
C GLY A 189 -18.06 6.56 -10.55
N THR A 190 -18.55 6.04 -9.44
CA THR A 190 -19.82 6.46 -8.86
C THR A 190 -19.65 6.63 -7.35
N LEU A 191 -20.08 7.78 -6.84
CA LEU A 191 -20.33 7.97 -5.42
C LEU A 191 -21.74 7.51 -5.11
N VAL A 192 -21.87 6.70 -4.07
CA VAL A 192 -23.17 6.18 -3.60
C VAL A 192 -23.27 6.52 -2.11
N THR A 193 -24.31 7.21 -1.70
CA THR A 193 -24.44 7.66 -0.31
C THR A 193 -25.85 7.43 0.21
N SER A 194 -25.96 7.13 1.50
CA SER A 194 -27.24 7.06 2.23
C SER A 194 -27.81 8.42 2.60
N ARG A 195 -27.10 9.51 2.31
CA ARG A 195 -27.61 10.87 2.49
C ARG A 195 -28.88 11.07 1.68
N LEU A 196 -29.89 11.70 2.27
CA LEU A 196 -31.15 11.97 1.56
C LEU A 196 -30.94 12.95 0.41
N GLU A 197 -31.73 12.81 -0.67
CA GLU A 197 -31.63 13.67 -1.86
C GLU A 197 -31.80 15.16 -1.55
N LYS A 198 -32.57 15.52 -0.51
CA LYS A 198 -32.71 16.93 -0.05
C LYS A 198 -31.39 17.59 0.38
N TYR A 199 -30.33 16.79 0.65
CA TYR A 199 -29.00 17.24 1.03
C TYR A 199 -27.98 17.19 -0.11
N ARG A 200 -28.42 16.97 -1.34
CA ARG A 200 -27.56 16.96 -2.52
C ARG A 200 -26.73 18.26 -2.64
N PRO A 201 -27.31 19.47 -2.45
CA PRO A 201 -26.56 20.71 -2.56
C PRO A 201 -25.38 20.78 -1.60
N GLU A 202 -25.58 20.40 -0.34
CA GLU A 202 -24.53 20.38 0.70
C GLU A 202 -23.47 19.31 0.38
N THR A 203 -23.89 18.14 -0.08
CA THR A 203 -22.99 17.05 -0.48
C THR A 203 -22.11 17.48 -1.65
N GLU A 204 -22.68 18.05 -2.71
CA GLU A 204 -21.94 18.51 -3.88
C GLU A 204 -21.00 19.67 -3.53
N ALA A 205 -21.43 20.60 -2.67
CA ALA A 205 -20.59 21.68 -2.19
C ALA A 205 -19.35 21.16 -1.42
N TRP A 206 -19.54 20.14 -0.57
CA TRP A 206 -18.44 19.50 0.15
C TRP A 206 -17.49 18.77 -0.81
N LEU A 207 -18.02 18.02 -1.76
CA LEU A 207 -17.23 17.31 -2.78
C LEU A 207 -16.39 18.28 -3.61
N GLN A 208 -16.98 19.41 -4.01
CA GLN A 208 -16.29 20.46 -4.76
C GLN A 208 -15.19 21.14 -3.91
N LYS A 209 -15.51 21.52 -2.67
CA LYS A 209 -14.56 22.13 -1.72
C LYS A 209 -13.32 21.25 -1.50
N ASN A 210 -13.51 19.94 -1.45
CA ASN A 210 -12.44 18.97 -1.21
C ASN A 210 -11.83 18.39 -2.51
N HIS A 211 -12.17 18.97 -3.67
CA HIS A 211 -11.63 18.58 -4.98
C HIS A 211 -11.83 17.10 -5.33
N VAL A 212 -12.92 16.48 -4.87
CA VAL A 212 -13.26 15.10 -5.17
C VAL A 212 -13.66 14.98 -6.64
N LYS A 213 -12.99 14.09 -7.38
CA LYS A 213 -13.27 13.83 -8.78
C LYS A 213 -14.13 12.57 -8.92
N TYR A 214 -15.32 12.69 -9.50
CA TYR A 214 -16.24 11.58 -9.71
C TYR A 214 -17.01 11.76 -11.03
N LEU A 215 -17.57 10.66 -11.56
CA LEU A 215 -18.37 10.67 -12.78
C LEU A 215 -19.88 10.74 -12.48
N SER A 216 -20.33 10.13 -11.39
CA SER A 216 -21.73 10.08 -11.00
C SER A 216 -21.88 10.14 -9.47
N LEU A 217 -23.02 10.68 -9.01
CA LEU A 217 -23.42 10.74 -7.61
C LEU A 217 -24.84 10.22 -7.47
N ILE A 218 -25.02 9.19 -6.66
CA ILE A 218 -26.31 8.55 -6.37
C ILE A 218 -26.59 8.72 -4.88
N HIS A 219 -27.71 9.34 -4.56
CA HIS A 219 -28.30 9.34 -3.23
C HIS A 219 -29.26 8.17 -3.14
N ILE A 220 -29.10 7.37 -2.10
CA ILE A 220 -30.03 6.27 -1.81
C ILE A 220 -31.13 6.88 -0.95
N SER A 221 -32.34 7.00 -1.52
CA SER A 221 -33.54 7.51 -0.83
C SER A 221 -34.15 6.42 0.03
#